data_fdf9fa6112ce2b248f81af6870a85824
#
_entry.id   fdf9fa6112ce2b248f81af6870a85824
#
_cell.length_a   1.000
_cell.length_b   1.000
_cell.length_c   1.000
_cell.angle_alpha   90.00
_cell.angle_beta   90.00
_cell.angle_gamma   90.00
#
_symmetry.space_group_name_H-M   'P 1'
#
loop_
_entity.id
_entity.type
_entity.pdbx_description
1 polymer ?
#
loop_
_entity_poly.entity_id
_entity_poly.type
_entity_poly.pdbx_seq_one_letter_code
_entity_poly.pdbx_strand_id
1 'polypeptide(L)'
;MSEKLAVNFAGLTFENPVTTASGTFGSGLEYSEFVNLDKLGAVTTKGVANVPWPGNPTPRIAETHGGMLNAIGLQNPGIDTLIARDLPYLHERNAKIIVNVCGRSKEDYVEVVERLAQEDVDMLEINISCPNVKAGGIAFGQKPEMAEDITKAVKKVAKQPVIMKLSPNVTDITEMAKAVEAGGADGVSLINTLTGMKIDVNRKTFAIANQTGGMSGPCVKPVAVRMVYQVANAVQIPILGMGGIQNTEDALEFLMAGATMVAVGTANFFNPYATSEIVDGLEAYVEREKLSSITEIIGCVK
;
A
#
# COMPACT_ATOMS: atom_id res chain seq x y z
N MET A 1 -19.85 -12.13 6.23
CA MET A 1 -19.60 -10.67 6.42
C MET A 1 -20.87 -9.91 6.07
N SER A 2 -21.10 -8.79 6.73
CA SER A 2 -22.24 -7.93 6.45
C SER A 2 -22.03 -7.20 5.12
N GLU A 3 -23.02 -7.21 4.22
CA GLU A 3 -23.00 -6.41 2.97
C GLU A 3 -22.78 -4.91 3.22
N LYS A 4 -22.97 -4.47 4.47
CA LYS A 4 -22.77 -3.08 4.91
C LYS A 4 -21.31 -2.60 4.86
N LEU A 5 -20.32 -3.51 4.83
CA LEU A 5 -18.91 -3.17 4.70
C LEU A 5 -18.44 -3.08 3.25
N ALA A 6 -19.26 -3.50 2.28
CA ALA A 6 -18.90 -3.49 0.88
C ALA A 6 -18.59 -2.08 0.36
N VAL A 7 -17.50 -1.96 -0.39
CA VAL A 7 -17.08 -0.70 -1.03
C VAL A 7 -16.79 -0.92 -2.50
N ASN A 8 -17.04 0.11 -3.32
CA ASN A 8 -16.56 0.15 -4.70
C ASN A 8 -15.24 0.93 -4.75
N PHE A 9 -14.21 0.32 -5.29
CA PHE A 9 -12.90 0.94 -5.45
C PHE A 9 -12.37 0.69 -6.86
N ALA A 10 -12.13 1.75 -7.62
CA ALA A 10 -11.65 1.69 -9.00
C ALA A 10 -12.49 0.76 -9.91
N GLY A 11 -13.81 0.74 -9.74
CA GLY A 11 -14.74 -0.07 -10.52
C GLY A 11 -14.90 -1.52 -10.05
N LEU A 12 -14.18 -1.94 -9.01
CA LEU A 12 -14.31 -3.26 -8.41
C LEU A 12 -15.05 -3.18 -7.08
N THR A 13 -15.85 -4.19 -6.77
CA THR A 13 -16.52 -4.33 -5.48
C THR A 13 -15.65 -5.20 -4.55
N PHE A 14 -15.36 -4.68 -3.36
CA PHE A 14 -14.69 -5.38 -2.28
C PHE A 14 -15.69 -5.61 -1.14
N GLU A 15 -15.66 -6.79 -0.52
CA GLU A 15 -16.59 -7.15 0.56
C GLU A 15 -16.42 -6.31 1.84
N ASN A 16 -15.23 -5.75 2.03
CA ASN A 16 -14.93 -4.80 3.09
C ASN A 16 -13.73 -3.91 2.68
N PRO A 17 -13.50 -2.76 3.35
CA PRO A 17 -12.47 -1.80 2.95
C PRO A 17 -11.05 -2.15 3.40
N VAL A 18 -10.79 -3.31 4.02
CA VAL A 18 -9.50 -3.62 4.64
C VAL A 18 -8.63 -4.49 3.74
N THR A 19 -7.43 -4.04 3.46
CA THR A 19 -6.39 -4.82 2.79
C THR A 19 -5.07 -4.77 3.56
N THR A 20 -4.06 -5.46 3.08
CA THR A 20 -2.70 -5.45 3.63
C THR A 20 -1.81 -4.45 2.89
N ALA A 21 -0.84 -3.85 3.58
CA ALA A 21 0.15 -3.01 2.91
C ALA A 21 1.28 -3.88 2.35
N SER A 22 1.66 -3.62 1.11
CA SER A 22 2.79 -4.31 0.47
C SER A 22 4.06 -4.26 1.32
N GLY A 23 4.74 -5.39 1.41
CA GLY A 23 6.03 -5.53 2.11
C GLY A 23 5.94 -5.88 3.58
N THR A 24 4.73 -5.97 4.16
CA THR A 24 4.53 -6.32 5.58
C THR A 24 3.72 -7.60 5.78
N PHE A 25 3.28 -8.21 4.69
CA PHE A 25 2.39 -9.39 4.72
C PHE A 25 2.86 -10.50 3.74
N GLY A 26 4.01 -10.29 3.08
CA GLY A 26 4.44 -11.17 2.00
C GLY A 26 3.41 -11.23 0.87
N SER A 27 3.07 -12.44 0.46
CA SER A 27 1.89 -12.73 -0.39
C SER A 27 0.84 -13.55 0.39
N GLY A 28 0.82 -13.42 1.72
CA GLY A 28 -0.16 -14.05 2.59
C GLY A 28 0.20 -15.45 3.08
N LEU A 29 1.24 -16.10 2.54
CA LEU A 29 1.60 -17.48 2.91
C LEU A 29 1.82 -17.62 4.42
N GLU A 30 2.70 -16.82 4.99
CA GLU A 30 3.06 -16.88 6.40
C GLU A 30 1.91 -16.44 7.31
N TYR A 31 1.14 -15.46 6.87
CA TYR A 31 0.06 -14.88 7.67
C TYR A 31 -1.24 -15.68 7.63
N SER A 32 -1.41 -16.57 6.66
CA SER A 32 -2.60 -17.44 6.60
C SER A 32 -2.69 -18.44 7.78
N GLU A 33 -1.61 -18.60 8.54
CA GLU A 33 -1.65 -19.36 9.81
C GLU A 33 -2.36 -18.58 10.93
N PHE A 34 -2.48 -17.25 10.79
CA PHE A 34 -3.08 -16.36 11.79
C PHE A 34 -4.42 -15.79 11.33
N VAL A 35 -4.54 -15.48 10.03
CA VAL A 35 -5.68 -14.76 9.46
C VAL A 35 -6.27 -15.57 8.32
N ASN A 36 -7.59 -15.75 8.33
CA ASN A 36 -8.29 -16.24 7.14
C ASN A 36 -8.28 -15.14 6.07
N LEU A 37 -7.56 -15.38 4.98
CA LEU A 37 -7.40 -14.39 3.90
C LEU A 37 -8.72 -14.04 3.22
N ASP A 38 -9.70 -14.97 3.18
CA ASP A 38 -11.04 -14.74 2.61
C ASP A 38 -11.84 -13.68 3.40
N LYS A 39 -11.40 -13.38 4.63
CA LYS A 39 -12.03 -12.35 5.47
C LYS A 39 -11.59 -10.93 5.09
N LEU A 40 -10.49 -10.78 4.39
CA LEU A 40 -9.96 -9.49 3.99
C LEU A 40 -10.64 -8.99 2.70
N GLY A 41 -10.78 -7.69 2.55
CA GLY A 41 -11.23 -7.11 1.29
C GLY A 41 -10.30 -7.46 0.13
N ALA A 42 -8.99 -7.45 0.39
CA ALA A 42 -7.97 -7.91 -0.54
C ALA A 42 -6.67 -8.26 0.18
N VAL A 43 -5.78 -8.98 -0.50
CA VAL A 43 -4.38 -9.13 -0.13
C VAL A 43 -3.52 -8.35 -1.12
N THR A 44 -2.74 -7.39 -0.61
CA THR A 44 -1.73 -6.69 -1.41
C THR A 44 -0.40 -7.43 -1.29
N THR A 45 0.10 -7.94 -2.41
CA THR A 45 1.31 -8.76 -2.44
C THR A 45 2.57 -7.98 -2.11
N LYS A 46 3.66 -8.69 -1.84
CA LYS A 46 5.01 -8.10 -1.88
C LYS A 46 5.26 -7.46 -3.24
N GLY A 47 5.88 -6.28 -3.24
CA GLY A 47 6.28 -5.62 -4.49
C GLY A 47 7.16 -6.50 -5.34
N VAL A 48 6.77 -6.71 -6.60
CA VAL A 48 7.44 -7.60 -7.55
C VAL A 48 8.07 -6.78 -8.69
N ALA A 49 9.26 -7.20 -9.10
CA ALA A 49 9.99 -6.66 -10.27
C ALA A 49 10.08 -7.70 -11.38
N ASN A 50 10.52 -7.26 -12.56
CA ASN A 50 10.74 -8.15 -13.71
C ASN A 50 11.77 -9.27 -13.44
N VAL A 51 12.73 -9.01 -12.55
CA VAL A 51 13.75 -9.97 -12.10
C VAL A 51 13.86 -10.00 -10.56
N PRO A 52 14.43 -11.05 -9.95
CA PRO A 52 14.66 -11.09 -8.51
C PRO A 52 15.60 -9.98 -8.03
N TRP A 53 15.25 -9.33 -6.91
CA TRP A 53 16.13 -8.33 -6.26
C TRP A 53 16.57 -8.82 -4.88
N PRO A 54 17.87 -8.76 -4.55
CA PRO A 54 18.40 -9.23 -3.27
C PRO A 54 18.09 -8.28 -2.11
N GLY A 55 17.70 -7.03 -2.40
CA GLY A 55 17.51 -5.99 -1.39
C GLY A 55 18.84 -5.37 -0.93
N ASN A 56 18.76 -4.57 0.14
CA ASN A 56 19.91 -3.88 0.72
C ASN A 56 20.68 -4.78 1.71
N PRO A 57 21.93 -4.45 2.06
CA PRO A 57 22.70 -5.12 3.11
C PRO A 57 22.04 -4.98 4.50
N THR A 58 22.29 -5.95 5.36
CA THR A 58 21.88 -5.93 6.78
C THR A 58 22.91 -5.19 7.66
N PRO A 59 22.50 -4.65 8.85
CA PRO A 59 21.13 -4.59 9.37
C PRO A 59 20.26 -3.59 8.60
N ARG A 60 19.01 -3.94 8.35
CA ARG A 60 18.12 -3.12 7.52
C ARG A 60 16.75 -2.84 8.16
N ILE A 61 16.63 -3.15 9.44
CA ILE A 61 15.48 -2.84 10.29
C ILE A 61 16.00 -2.29 11.62
N ALA A 62 15.33 -1.28 12.16
CA ALA A 62 15.56 -0.78 13.49
C ALA A 62 14.27 -0.27 14.11
N GLU A 63 13.98 -0.66 15.35
CA GLU A 63 12.86 -0.13 16.12
C GLU A 63 13.11 1.35 16.46
N THR A 64 12.04 2.12 16.50
CA THR A 64 12.01 3.52 16.92
C THR A 64 10.88 3.74 17.92
N HIS A 65 10.86 4.90 18.58
CA HIS A 65 9.74 5.24 19.43
C HIS A 65 8.46 5.38 18.58
N GLY A 66 7.46 4.55 18.86
CA GLY A 66 6.17 4.54 18.15
C GLY A 66 6.21 3.97 16.74
N GLY A 67 7.23 3.17 16.38
CA GLY A 67 7.30 2.56 15.06
C GLY A 67 8.64 1.89 14.75
N MET A 68 8.98 1.85 13.47
CA MET A 68 10.24 1.25 13.01
C MET A 68 10.78 1.93 11.75
N LEU A 69 12.09 1.79 11.57
CA LEU A 69 12.79 2.09 10.30
C LEU A 69 13.06 0.80 9.55
N ASN A 70 12.86 0.83 8.24
CA ASN A 70 13.28 -0.22 7.34
C ASN A 70 14.03 0.33 6.12
N ALA A 71 14.99 -0.44 5.65
CA ALA A 71 15.70 -0.24 4.40
C ALA A 71 15.82 -1.58 3.66
N ILE A 72 14.71 -2.27 3.45
CA ILE A 72 14.69 -3.61 2.82
C ILE A 72 15.23 -3.57 1.40
N GLY A 73 15.03 -2.45 0.67
CA GLY A 73 15.50 -2.30 -0.70
C GLY A 73 14.69 -3.11 -1.71
N LEU A 74 13.39 -3.26 -1.48
CA LEU A 74 12.46 -3.99 -2.35
C LEU A 74 12.90 -5.43 -2.65
N GLN A 75 13.54 -6.13 -1.69
CA GLN A 75 13.83 -7.56 -1.87
C GLN A 75 12.58 -8.31 -2.31
N ASN A 76 12.67 -9.01 -3.42
CA ASN A 76 11.55 -9.77 -3.98
C ASN A 76 12.06 -10.91 -4.89
N PRO A 77 11.27 -11.97 -5.08
CA PRO A 77 11.67 -13.14 -5.86
C PRO A 77 11.50 -12.98 -7.38
N GLY A 78 11.02 -11.82 -7.85
CA GLY A 78 10.69 -11.59 -9.26
C GLY A 78 9.32 -12.11 -9.68
N ILE A 79 8.86 -11.63 -10.84
CA ILE A 79 7.51 -11.91 -11.35
C ILE A 79 7.27 -13.40 -11.66
N ASP A 80 8.30 -14.14 -12.07
CA ASP A 80 8.16 -15.57 -12.35
C ASP A 80 7.72 -16.35 -11.12
N THR A 81 8.29 -16.03 -9.96
CA THR A 81 7.90 -16.67 -8.68
C THR A 81 6.52 -16.24 -8.23
N LEU A 82 6.15 -14.97 -8.42
CA LEU A 82 4.79 -14.51 -8.13
C LEU A 82 3.77 -15.33 -8.92
N ILE A 83 3.96 -15.45 -10.24
CA ILE A 83 3.03 -16.17 -11.13
C ILE A 83 3.00 -17.67 -10.81
N ALA A 84 4.15 -18.29 -10.58
CA ALA A 84 4.24 -19.74 -10.40
C ALA A 84 3.86 -20.23 -8.99
N ARG A 85 3.98 -19.39 -7.95
CA ARG A 85 3.81 -19.76 -6.55
C ARG A 85 2.72 -18.98 -5.85
N ASP A 86 2.79 -17.65 -5.90
CA ASP A 86 1.99 -16.80 -5.02
C ASP A 86 0.55 -16.62 -5.54
N LEU A 87 0.36 -16.42 -6.85
CA LEU A 87 -0.97 -16.29 -7.44
C LEU A 87 -1.80 -17.56 -7.30
N PRO A 88 -1.30 -18.77 -7.64
CA PRO A 88 -2.05 -20.03 -7.40
C PRO A 88 -2.45 -20.19 -5.93
N TYR A 89 -1.56 -19.87 -5.00
CA TYR A 89 -1.83 -19.92 -3.57
C TYR A 89 -2.98 -18.99 -3.13
N LEU A 90 -3.01 -17.77 -3.65
CA LEU A 90 -4.06 -16.79 -3.34
C LEU A 90 -5.40 -17.16 -3.99
N HIS A 91 -5.39 -17.69 -5.22
CA HIS A 91 -6.61 -18.14 -5.92
C HIS A 91 -7.33 -19.27 -5.18
N GLU A 92 -6.58 -20.21 -4.57
CA GLU A 92 -7.17 -21.27 -3.76
C GLU A 92 -7.97 -20.74 -2.54
N ARG A 93 -7.80 -19.48 -2.16
CA ARG A 93 -8.39 -18.84 -0.98
C ARG A 93 -9.44 -17.78 -1.30
N ASN A 94 -9.87 -17.66 -2.54
CA ASN A 94 -10.83 -16.65 -3.01
C ASN A 94 -10.54 -15.20 -2.55
N ALA A 95 -9.29 -14.91 -2.19
CA ALA A 95 -8.89 -13.57 -1.79
C ALA A 95 -8.75 -12.68 -3.03
N LYS A 96 -9.31 -11.47 -3.01
CA LYS A 96 -8.99 -10.47 -4.03
C LYS A 96 -7.52 -10.11 -3.97
N ILE A 97 -6.89 -9.98 -5.15
CA ILE A 97 -5.45 -9.84 -5.30
C ILE A 97 -5.09 -8.47 -5.83
N ILE A 98 -4.35 -7.69 -5.04
CA ILE A 98 -3.71 -6.46 -5.49
C ILE A 98 -2.21 -6.73 -5.63
N VAL A 99 -1.70 -6.72 -6.85
CA VAL A 99 -0.25 -6.94 -7.07
C VAL A 99 0.49 -5.61 -6.99
N ASN A 100 1.41 -5.49 -6.03
CA ASN A 100 2.31 -4.34 -5.96
C ASN A 100 3.45 -4.52 -6.97
N VAL A 101 3.63 -3.54 -7.85
CA VAL A 101 4.63 -3.56 -8.93
C VAL A 101 5.73 -2.56 -8.64
N CYS A 102 6.99 -2.97 -8.79
CA CYS A 102 8.15 -2.10 -8.68
C CYS A 102 9.09 -2.27 -9.88
N GLY A 103 9.85 -1.23 -10.19
CA GLY A 103 10.82 -1.20 -11.29
C GLY A 103 11.93 -0.19 -11.03
N ARG A 104 13.01 -0.27 -11.78
CA ARG A 104 14.13 0.69 -11.78
C ARG A 104 14.03 1.69 -12.93
N SER A 105 13.37 1.29 -14.00
CA SER A 105 13.08 2.10 -15.18
C SER A 105 11.60 2.02 -15.53
N LYS A 106 11.15 2.89 -16.41
CA LYS A 106 9.78 2.86 -16.94
C LYS A 106 9.51 1.54 -17.67
N GLU A 107 10.51 1.05 -18.38
CA GLU A 107 10.48 -0.21 -19.14
C GLU A 107 10.26 -1.41 -18.21
N ASP A 108 10.93 -1.45 -17.04
CA ASP A 108 10.73 -2.52 -16.04
C ASP A 108 9.27 -2.57 -15.56
N TYR A 109 8.66 -1.40 -15.28
CA TYR A 109 7.25 -1.35 -14.86
C TYR A 109 6.32 -1.83 -15.98
N VAL A 110 6.55 -1.37 -17.22
CA VAL A 110 5.74 -1.77 -18.38
C VAL A 110 5.84 -3.28 -18.59
N GLU A 111 7.05 -3.85 -18.57
CA GLU A 111 7.26 -5.29 -18.71
C GLU A 111 6.49 -6.11 -17.67
N VAL A 112 6.58 -5.72 -16.39
CA VAL A 112 5.86 -6.41 -15.32
C VAL A 112 4.34 -6.31 -15.52
N VAL A 113 3.83 -5.13 -15.88
CA VAL A 113 2.40 -4.90 -16.11
C VAL A 113 1.89 -5.68 -17.33
N GLU A 114 2.65 -5.73 -18.43
CA GLU A 114 2.30 -6.54 -19.62
C GLU A 114 2.18 -8.02 -19.29
N ARG A 115 3.06 -8.54 -18.44
CA ARG A 115 2.98 -9.93 -17.97
C ARG A 115 1.77 -10.16 -17.09
N LEU A 116 1.52 -9.26 -16.11
CA LEU A 116 0.35 -9.35 -15.23
C LEU A 116 -0.98 -9.15 -15.97
N ALA A 117 -0.98 -8.48 -17.13
CA ALA A 117 -2.16 -8.37 -17.98
C ALA A 117 -2.66 -9.71 -18.54
N GLN A 118 -1.88 -10.79 -18.44
CA GLN A 118 -2.29 -12.14 -18.83
C GLN A 118 -2.73 -13.00 -17.63
N GLU A 119 -2.55 -12.49 -16.40
CA GLU A 119 -2.84 -13.21 -15.16
C GLU A 119 -4.20 -12.78 -14.57
N ASP A 120 -4.80 -13.68 -13.80
CA ASP A 120 -6.03 -13.40 -13.06
C ASP A 120 -5.70 -12.69 -11.75
N VAL A 121 -5.58 -11.36 -11.83
CA VAL A 121 -5.37 -10.47 -10.67
C VAL A 121 -6.37 -9.34 -10.74
N ASP A 122 -6.88 -8.91 -9.58
CA ASP A 122 -7.97 -7.92 -9.54
C ASP A 122 -7.46 -6.50 -9.81
N MET A 123 -6.27 -6.13 -9.31
CA MET A 123 -5.76 -4.75 -9.38
C MET A 123 -4.24 -4.69 -9.35
N LEU A 124 -3.66 -3.64 -9.91
CA LEU A 124 -2.23 -3.36 -9.88
C LEU A 124 -1.96 -2.10 -9.04
N GLU A 125 -1.07 -2.21 -8.04
CA GLU A 125 -0.54 -1.08 -7.28
C GLU A 125 0.87 -0.74 -7.75
N ILE A 126 1.03 0.33 -8.51
CA ILE A 126 2.33 0.76 -9.07
C ILE A 126 3.09 1.57 -8.03
N ASN A 127 4.17 1.00 -7.52
CA ASN A 127 4.96 1.59 -6.45
C ASN A 127 6.04 2.53 -6.98
N ILE A 128 5.71 3.81 -7.15
CA ILE A 128 6.65 4.86 -7.57
C ILE A 128 7.31 5.57 -6.38
N SER A 129 7.16 5.06 -5.15
CA SER A 129 7.42 5.82 -3.92
C SER A 129 8.55 5.26 -3.06
N CYS A 130 9.34 4.27 -3.52
CA CYS A 130 10.33 3.62 -2.68
C CYS A 130 11.55 4.51 -2.42
N PRO A 131 11.83 4.93 -1.16
CA PRO A 131 12.99 5.77 -0.84
C PRO A 131 14.31 5.00 -0.82
N ASN A 132 14.27 3.67 -0.87
CA ASN A 132 15.43 2.79 -0.63
C ASN A 132 16.07 2.26 -1.92
N VAL A 133 15.71 2.78 -3.09
CA VAL A 133 16.27 2.40 -4.40
C VAL A 133 16.95 3.61 -5.03
N LYS A 134 18.26 3.54 -5.25
CA LYS A 134 19.09 4.64 -5.78
C LYS A 134 18.79 5.00 -7.23
N ALA A 135 18.14 4.12 -7.99
CA ALA A 135 17.77 4.36 -9.39
C ALA A 135 16.29 4.02 -9.61
N GLY A 136 15.56 4.86 -10.32
CA GLY A 136 14.20 4.62 -10.76
C GLY A 136 13.13 5.13 -9.77
N GLY A 137 12.71 4.34 -8.81
CA GLY A 137 11.52 4.58 -7.98
C GLY A 137 11.39 5.96 -7.30
N ILE A 138 12.49 6.52 -6.76
CA ILE A 138 12.47 7.84 -6.11
C ILE A 138 12.17 8.96 -7.12
N ALA A 139 12.77 8.92 -8.30
CA ALA A 139 12.62 9.99 -9.29
C ALA A 139 11.16 10.09 -9.78
N PHE A 140 10.50 8.96 -10.01
CA PHE A 140 9.11 8.92 -10.44
C PHE A 140 8.13 9.44 -9.37
N GLY A 141 8.42 9.23 -8.10
CA GLY A 141 7.58 9.65 -6.98
C GLY A 141 7.82 11.07 -6.45
N GLN A 142 8.75 11.83 -7.03
CA GLN A 142 9.10 13.19 -6.58
C GLN A 142 8.76 14.29 -7.56
N LYS A 143 8.54 13.95 -8.84
CA LYS A 143 8.24 14.93 -9.90
C LYS A 143 6.90 14.61 -10.55
N PRO A 144 5.92 15.53 -10.52
CA PRO A 144 4.60 15.30 -11.11
C PRO A 144 4.64 14.83 -12.57
N GLU A 145 5.52 15.41 -13.40
CA GLU A 145 5.61 15.06 -14.82
C GLU A 145 6.09 13.62 -15.04
N MET A 146 6.97 13.13 -14.16
CA MET A 146 7.45 11.76 -14.23
C MET A 146 6.40 10.78 -13.71
N ALA A 147 5.63 11.16 -12.69
CA ALA A 147 4.52 10.37 -12.18
C ALA A 147 3.39 10.25 -13.22
N GLU A 148 3.07 11.31 -13.93
CA GLU A 148 2.11 11.31 -15.04
C GLU A 148 2.60 10.42 -16.20
N ASP A 149 3.87 10.56 -16.62
CA ASP A 149 4.44 9.81 -17.74
C ASP A 149 4.45 8.30 -17.46
N ILE A 150 4.88 7.87 -16.28
CA ILE A 150 4.87 6.44 -15.93
C ILE A 150 3.44 5.90 -15.79
N THR A 151 2.51 6.70 -15.27
CA THR A 151 1.11 6.30 -15.19
C THR A 151 0.53 6.06 -16.57
N LYS A 152 0.76 6.96 -17.53
CA LYS A 152 0.34 6.78 -18.94
C LYS A 152 0.95 5.53 -19.56
N ALA A 153 2.23 5.27 -19.28
CA ALA A 153 2.92 4.12 -19.84
C ALA A 153 2.33 2.79 -19.34
N VAL A 154 2.10 2.65 -18.04
CA VAL A 154 1.54 1.41 -17.48
C VAL A 154 0.05 1.25 -17.82
N LYS A 155 -0.72 2.33 -17.84
CA LYS A 155 -2.15 2.30 -18.24
C LYS A 155 -2.35 1.86 -19.68
N LYS A 156 -1.40 2.14 -20.56
CA LYS A 156 -1.47 1.73 -21.96
C LYS A 156 -1.45 0.21 -22.15
N VAL A 157 -0.81 -0.53 -21.24
CA VAL A 157 -0.61 -1.98 -21.34
C VAL A 157 -1.40 -2.78 -20.30
N ALA A 158 -1.82 -2.15 -19.22
CA ALA A 158 -2.62 -2.78 -18.18
C ALA A 158 -4.02 -3.16 -18.68
N LYS A 159 -4.51 -4.32 -18.27
CA LYS A 159 -5.93 -4.72 -18.42
C LYS A 159 -6.72 -4.52 -17.13
N GLN A 160 -6.03 -4.64 -16.00
CA GLN A 160 -6.60 -4.44 -14.67
C GLN A 160 -6.65 -2.95 -14.31
N PRO A 161 -7.51 -2.54 -13.36
CA PRO A 161 -7.43 -1.22 -12.74
C PRO A 161 -6.03 -0.99 -12.16
N VAL A 162 -5.53 0.24 -12.31
CA VAL A 162 -4.20 0.67 -11.86
C VAL A 162 -4.32 1.74 -10.80
N ILE A 163 -3.76 1.49 -9.62
CA ILE A 163 -3.59 2.51 -8.59
C ILE A 163 -2.12 2.87 -8.44
N MET A 164 -1.86 4.16 -8.16
CA MET A 164 -0.50 4.67 -8.03
C MET A 164 -0.15 4.92 -6.57
N LYS A 165 0.92 4.26 -6.08
CA LYS A 165 1.37 4.42 -4.69
C LYS A 165 2.31 5.59 -4.53
N LEU A 166 1.86 6.60 -3.77
CA LEU A 166 2.52 7.88 -3.61
C LEU A 166 3.48 7.92 -2.40
N SER A 167 4.54 8.70 -2.56
CA SER A 167 5.51 9.00 -1.50
C SER A 167 5.05 10.17 -0.64
N PRO A 168 5.20 10.10 0.70
CA PRO A 168 5.01 11.26 1.57
C PRO A 168 6.19 12.24 1.55
N ASN A 169 7.31 11.86 0.91
CA ASN A 169 8.55 12.65 0.92
C ASN A 169 8.57 13.69 -0.21
N VAL A 170 7.50 14.47 -0.27
CA VAL A 170 7.27 15.55 -1.24
C VAL A 170 6.74 16.79 -0.50
N THR A 171 6.87 17.95 -1.10
CA THR A 171 6.39 19.20 -0.52
C THR A 171 4.85 19.25 -0.53
N ASP A 172 4.24 18.90 -1.65
CA ASP A 172 2.80 18.82 -1.82
C ASP A 172 2.40 17.49 -2.48
N ILE A 173 1.73 16.63 -1.73
CA ILE A 173 1.27 15.34 -2.22
C ILE A 173 0.09 15.46 -3.19
N THR A 174 -0.64 16.58 -3.15
CA THR A 174 -1.78 16.81 -4.04
C THR A 174 -1.36 17.03 -5.49
N GLU A 175 -0.19 17.63 -5.71
CA GLU A 175 0.38 17.77 -7.05
C GLU A 175 0.68 16.39 -7.66
N MET A 176 1.24 15.48 -6.85
CA MET A 176 1.51 14.12 -7.29
C MET A 176 0.22 13.34 -7.58
N ALA A 177 -0.80 13.48 -6.72
CA ALA A 177 -2.09 12.83 -6.91
C ALA A 177 -2.79 13.31 -8.20
N LYS A 178 -2.81 14.62 -8.45
CA LYS A 178 -3.35 15.20 -9.69
C LYS A 178 -2.61 14.73 -10.94
N ALA A 179 -1.28 14.61 -10.85
CA ALA A 179 -0.46 14.15 -11.98
C ALA A 179 -0.78 12.69 -12.35
N VAL A 180 -0.91 11.80 -11.36
CA VAL A 180 -1.27 10.40 -11.67
C VAL A 180 -2.71 10.26 -12.13
N GLU A 181 -3.65 11.06 -11.59
CA GLU A 181 -5.02 11.14 -12.11
C GLU A 181 -5.04 11.61 -13.58
N ALA A 182 -4.30 12.66 -13.92
CA ALA A 182 -4.12 13.13 -15.30
C ALA A 182 -3.46 12.08 -16.21
N GLY A 183 -2.61 11.23 -15.63
CA GLY A 183 -2.03 10.07 -16.30
C GLY A 183 -3.01 8.93 -16.56
N GLY A 184 -4.22 8.98 -15.99
CA GLY A 184 -5.29 7.99 -16.15
C GLY A 184 -5.29 6.88 -15.11
N ALA A 185 -4.71 7.10 -13.92
CA ALA A 185 -4.83 6.18 -12.80
C ALA A 185 -6.29 5.99 -12.40
N ASP A 186 -6.67 4.77 -12.01
CA ASP A 186 -8.03 4.44 -11.55
C ASP A 186 -8.20 4.71 -10.05
N GLY A 187 -7.09 4.94 -9.33
CA GLY A 187 -7.05 5.30 -7.92
C GLY A 187 -5.64 5.64 -7.48
N VAL A 188 -5.51 6.03 -6.22
CA VAL A 188 -4.20 6.28 -5.58
C VAL A 188 -4.10 5.55 -4.26
N SER A 189 -2.89 5.15 -3.88
CA SER A 189 -2.60 4.66 -2.53
C SER A 189 -1.56 5.56 -1.85
N LEU A 190 -1.75 5.89 -0.61
CA LEU A 190 -0.85 6.72 0.19
C LEU A 190 -1.04 6.47 1.69
N ILE A 191 0.01 6.55 2.46
CA ILE A 191 1.36 6.96 2.15
C ILE A 191 2.34 5.78 2.19
N ASN A 192 3.43 5.84 1.42
CA ASN A 192 4.60 5.04 1.71
C ASN A 192 5.30 5.61 2.97
N THR A 193 6.48 5.13 3.30
CA THR A 193 7.19 5.46 4.53
C THR A 193 7.88 6.83 4.46
N LEU A 194 7.92 7.56 5.59
CA LEU A 194 8.69 8.79 5.75
C LEU A 194 10.17 8.47 5.88
N THR A 195 11.02 9.25 5.22
CA THR A 195 12.48 9.08 5.36
C THR A 195 12.94 9.48 6.75
N GLY A 196 13.66 8.58 7.42
CA GLY A 196 14.19 8.80 8.75
C GLY A 196 15.58 8.19 8.93
N MET A 197 16.18 8.42 10.10
CA MET A 197 17.50 7.90 10.49
C MET A 197 17.49 7.54 11.97
N LYS A 198 18.27 6.51 12.35
CA LYS A 198 18.57 6.19 13.74
C LYS A 198 20.06 5.96 13.92
N ILE A 199 20.63 6.57 14.97
CA ILE A 199 22.02 6.41 15.38
C ILE A 199 22.09 5.54 16.65
N ASP A 200 22.95 4.54 16.62
CA ASP A 200 23.37 3.82 17.82
C ASP A 200 24.46 4.67 18.53
N VAL A 201 24.05 5.35 19.59
CA VAL A 201 24.93 6.28 20.33
C VAL A 201 26.10 5.57 21.06
N ASN A 202 25.91 4.31 21.43
CA ASN A 202 26.93 3.52 22.13
C ASN A 202 27.99 3.05 21.12
N ARG A 203 27.60 2.59 19.96
CA ARG A 203 28.50 2.15 18.89
C ARG A 203 29.00 3.28 18.01
N LYS A 204 28.40 4.49 18.11
CA LYS A 204 28.72 5.67 17.30
C LYS A 204 28.62 5.37 15.79
N THR A 205 27.55 4.65 15.40
CA THR A 205 27.29 4.22 14.01
C THR A 205 25.81 4.31 13.69
N PHE A 206 25.46 4.10 12.44
CA PHE A 206 24.06 3.99 11.99
C PHE A 206 23.44 2.68 12.49
N ALA A 207 22.17 2.73 12.90
CA ALA A 207 21.43 1.54 13.34
C ALA A 207 21.09 0.59 12.18
N ILE A 208 21.03 1.11 10.97
CA ILE A 208 20.83 0.34 9.72
C ILE A 208 21.93 0.63 8.72
N ALA A 209 22.34 -0.37 7.95
CA ALA A 209 23.48 -0.28 7.02
C ALA A 209 23.29 0.79 5.93
N ASN A 210 22.07 1.05 5.51
CA ASN A 210 21.73 2.04 4.49
C ASN A 210 21.72 3.49 5.01
N GLN A 211 22.05 3.72 6.31
CA GLN A 211 22.07 5.00 7.02
C GLN A 211 20.67 5.59 7.23
N THR A 212 19.91 5.79 6.15
CA THR A 212 18.51 6.23 6.16
C THR A 212 17.59 5.07 5.79
N GLY A 213 16.36 5.13 6.26
CA GLY A 213 15.31 4.16 5.96
C GLY A 213 13.93 4.80 5.99
N GLY A 214 12.94 4.01 5.59
CA GLY A 214 11.55 4.41 5.69
C GLY A 214 11.01 4.19 7.11
N MET A 215 10.49 5.24 7.73
CA MET A 215 9.81 5.21 9.02
C MET A 215 8.34 4.85 8.84
N SER A 216 7.85 3.90 9.63
CA SER A 216 6.46 3.41 9.63
C SER A 216 5.98 3.10 11.04
N GLY A 217 4.69 2.81 11.19
CA GLY A 217 4.06 2.56 12.49
C GLY A 217 3.23 3.75 12.95
N PRO A 218 2.67 3.72 14.19
CA PRO A 218 1.72 4.74 14.68
C PRO A 218 2.27 6.16 14.66
N CYS A 219 3.58 6.35 14.78
CA CYS A 219 4.21 7.67 14.72
C CYS A 219 3.94 8.44 13.41
N VAL A 220 3.64 7.77 12.29
CA VAL A 220 3.37 8.44 11.01
C VAL A 220 1.87 8.66 10.75
N LYS A 221 0.96 8.10 11.57
CA LYS A 221 -0.49 8.18 11.34
C LYS A 221 -1.01 9.61 11.17
N PRO A 222 -0.68 10.60 12.01
CA PRO A 222 -1.20 11.95 11.84
C PRO A 222 -0.80 12.60 10.51
N VAL A 223 0.39 12.27 10.00
CA VAL A 223 0.86 12.74 8.69
C VAL A 223 0.08 12.07 7.58
N ALA A 224 -0.14 10.74 7.69
CA ALA A 224 -0.85 9.96 6.71
C ALA A 224 -2.32 10.40 6.59
N VAL A 225 -3.04 10.55 7.71
CA VAL A 225 -4.44 11.02 7.75
C VAL A 225 -4.56 12.40 7.10
N ARG A 226 -3.67 13.36 7.45
CA ARG A 226 -3.63 14.69 6.83
C ARG A 226 -3.45 14.60 5.32
N MET A 227 -2.51 13.77 4.85
CA MET A 227 -2.24 13.63 3.42
C MET A 227 -3.41 13.00 2.68
N VAL A 228 -4.06 11.97 3.25
CA VAL A 228 -5.28 11.38 2.70
C VAL A 228 -6.37 12.43 2.57
N TYR A 229 -6.62 13.24 3.62
CA TYR A 229 -7.61 14.30 3.58
C TYR A 229 -7.30 15.34 2.48
N GLN A 230 -6.04 15.75 2.35
CA GLN A 230 -5.64 16.70 1.31
C GLN A 230 -5.87 16.13 -0.10
N VAL A 231 -5.51 14.88 -0.33
CA VAL A 231 -5.69 14.21 -1.63
C VAL A 231 -7.17 13.99 -1.93
N ALA A 232 -7.98 13.60 -0.95
CA ALA A 232 -9.43 13.42 -1.11
C ALA A 232 -10.15 14.70 -1.56
N ASN A 233 -9.62 15.86 -1.18
CA ASN A 233 -10.13 17.18 -1.63
C ASN A 233 -9.50 17.66 -2.96
N ALA A 234 -8.56 16.91 -3.53
CA ALA A 234 -7.79 17.36 -4.70
C ALA A 234 -8.04 16.53 -5.97
N VAL A 235 -8.49 15.29 -5.85
CA VAL A 235 -8.73 14.36 -6.96
C VAL A 235 -10.12 13.71 -6.86
N GLN A 236 -10.59 13.11 -7.97
CA GLN A 236 -11.89 12.42 -8.02
C GLN A 236 -11.76 10.88 -7.96
N ILE A 237 -10.55 10.37 -8.15
CA ILE A 237 -10.28 8.92 -8.09
C ILE A 237 -10.20 8.43 -6.63
N PRO A 238 -10.61 7.17 -6.34
CA PRO A 238 -10.67 6.65 -4.98
C PRO A 238 -9.28 6.48 -4.35
N ILE A 239 -9.25 6.48 -3.02
CA ILE A 239 -8.03 6.47 -2.23
C ILE A 239 -7.94 5.21 -1.37
N LEU A 240 -6.80 4.51 -1.44
CA LEU A 240 -6.39 3.47 -0.50
C LEU A 240 -5.44 4.12 0.52
N GLY A 241 -5.96 4.37 1.74
CA GLY A 241 -5.20 5.02 2.81
C GLY A 241 -4.36 4.04 3.62
N MET A 242 -3.11 4.43 3.95
CA MET A 242 -2.22 3.62 4.80
C MET A 242 -1.20 4.47 5.55
N GLY A 243 -0.71 3.94 6.67
CA GLY A 243 0.34 4.57 7.47
C GLY A 243 -0.04 4.71 8.93
N GLY A 244 0.35 3.74 9.76
CA GLY A 244 0.16 3.75 11.20
C GLY A 244 -1.18 3.22 11.70
N ILE A 245 -1.97 2.57 10.87
CA ILE A 245 -3.22 1.91 11.24
C ILE A 245 -2.89 0.67 12.09
N GLN A 246 -3.42 0.61 13.33
CA GLN A 246 -3.21 -0.50 14.27
C GLN A 246 -4.52 -1.15 14.73
N ASN A 247 -5.62 -0.41 14.68
CA ASN A 247 -6.92 -0.82 15.22
C ASN A 247 -8.06 -0.19 14.42
N THR A 248 -9.29 -0.49 14.80
CA THR A 248 -10.51 0.00 14.14
C THR A 248 -10.62 1.53 14.15
N GLU A 249 -10.27 2.18 15.26
CA GLU A 249 -10.38 3.66 15.36
C GLU A 249 -9.43 4.33 14.36
N ASP A 250 -8.20 3.80 14.23
CA ASP A 250 -7.26 4.29 13.23
C ASP A 250 -7.83 4.14 11.81
N ALA A 251 -8.42 2.98 11.48
CA ALA A 251 -9.05 2.75 10.18
C ALA A 251 -10.20 3.73 9.91
N LEU A 252 -11.05 3.99 10.92
CA LEU A 252 -12.14 4.96 10.84
C LEU A 252 -11.64 6.38 10.58
N GLU A 253 -10.52 6.81 11.19
CA GLU A 253 -9.91 8.12 10.91
C GLU A 253 -9.57 8.26 9.41
N PHE A 254 -9.01 7.22 8.79
CA PHE A 254 -8.68 7.24 7.37
C PHE A 254 -9.92 7.28 6.47
N LEU A 255 -10.94 6.47 6.79
CA LEU A 255 -12.20 6.46 6.05
C LEU A 255 -12.88 7.83 6.15
N MET A 256 -12.98 8.40 7.36
CA MET A 256 -13.57 9.72 7.59
C MET A 256 -12.76 10.84 6.91
N ALA A 257 -11.44 10.69 6.77
CA ALA A 257 -10.60 11.62 6.03
C ALA A 257 -10.77 11.53 4.50
N GLY A 258 -11.46 10.50 3.98
CA GLY A 258 -11.79 10.35 2.57
C GLY A 258 -11.14 9.14 1.87
N ALA A 259 -10.46 8.27 2.60
CA ALA A 259 -10.05 6.98 2.04
C ALA A 259 -11.29 6.10 1.79
N THR A 260 -11.32 5.42 0.65
CA THR A 260 -12.36 4.42 0.33
C THR A 260 -11.99 3.04 0.89
N MET A 261 -10.70 2.75 0.93
CA MET A 261 -10.13 1.53 1.51
C MET A 261 -8.93 1.88 2.39
N VAL A 262 -8.55 0.97 3.27
CA VAL A 262 -7.39 1.11 4.16
C VAL A 262 -6.47 -0.10 4.06
N ALA A 263 -5.15 0.13 4.19
CA ALA A 263 -4.17 -0.95 4.19
C ALA A 263 -3.38 -0.98 5.50
N VAL A 264 -3.34 -2.15 6.13
CA VAL A 264 -2.62 -2.40 7.39
C VAL A 264 -1.19 -2.85 7.09
N GLY A 265 -0.21 -2.13 7.65
CA GLY A 265 1.21 -2.38 7.41
C GLY A 265 1.93 -2.90 8.67
N THR A 266 2.70 -2.03 9.28
CA THR A 266 3.60 -2.33 10.43
C THR A 266 2.89 -3.03 11.59
N ALA A 267 1.60 -2.81 11.78
CA ALA A 267 0.81 -3.47 12.83
C ALA A 267 0.86 -5.00 12.73
N ASN A 268 0.95 -5.57 11.53
CA ASN A 268 1.04 -7.01 11.31
C ASN A 268 2.26 -7.65 12.00
N PHE A 269 3.36 -6.89 12.22
CA PHE A 269 4.55 -7.40 12.90
C PHE A 269 4.38 -7.51 14.41
N PHE A 270 3.48 -6.72 15.01
CA PHE A 270 3.20 -6.71 16.44
C PHE A 270 1.96 -7.53 16.79
N ASN A 271 0.97 -7.50 15.90
CA ASN A 271 -0.27 -8.24 16.04
C ASN A 271 -0.63 -8.87 14.68
N PRO A 272 -0.34 -10.15 14.44
CA PRO A 272 -0.64 -10.80 13.17
C PRO A 272 -2.14 -10.89 12.86
N TYR A 273 -3.01 -10.67 13.86
CA TYR A 273 -4.47 -10.64 13.71
C TYR A 273 -5.03 -9.25 13.39
N ALA A 274 -4.20 -8.19 13.36
CA ALA A 274 -4.65 -6.80 13.27
C ALA A 274 -5.63 -6.55 12.11
N THR A 275 -5.38 -7.11 10.93
CA THR A 275 -6.27 -6.96 9.77
C THR A 275 -7.66 -7.52 10.02
N SER A 276 -7.78 -8.74 10.56
CA SER A 276 -9.06 -9.38 10.83
C SER A 276 -9.82 -8.71 11.99
N GLU A 277 -9.09 -8.27 13.02
CA GLU A 277 -9.68 -7.53 14.14
C GLU A 277 -10.24 -6.17 13.70
N ILE A 278 -9.58 -5.49 12.75
CA ILE A 278 -10.09 -4.25 12.16
C ILE A 278 -11.37 -4.51 11.37
N VAL A 279 -11.45 -5.59 10.58
CA VAL A 279 -12.69 -5.94 9.86
C VAL A 279 -13.83 -6.17 10.85
N ASP A 280 -13.61 -6.97 11.92
CA ASP A 280 -14.61 -7.21 12.96
C ASP A 280 -15.05 -5.92 13.67
N GLY A 281 -14.08 -5.05 13.95
CA GLY A 281 -14.33 -3.76 14.58
C GLY A 281 -15.14 -2.80 13.71
N LEU A 282 -14.89 -2.78 12.38
CA LEU A 282 -15.68 -2.00 11.44
C LEU A 282 -17.11 -2.54 11.33
N GLU A 283 -17.30 -3.87 11.34
CA GLU A 283 -18.63 -4.48 11.36
C GLU A 283 -19.40 -4.09 12.63
N ALA A 284 -18.75 -4.19 13.80
CA ALA A 284 -19.33 -3.75 15.06
C ALA A 284 -19.65 -2.24 15.09
N TYR A 285 -18.80 -1.41 14.48
CA TYR A 285 -19.04 0.03 14.36
C TYR A 285 -20.29 0.34 13.54
N VAL A 286 -20.41 -0.24 12.34
CA VAL A 286 -21.58 -0.03 11.45
C VAL A 286 -22.88 -0.45 12.13
N GLU A 287 -22.87 -1.56 12.87
CA GLU A 287 -24.05 -2.01 13.64
C GLU A 287 -24.38 -1.06 14.80
N ARG A 288 -23.39 -0.65 15.58
CA ARG A 288 -23.56 0.28 16.71
C ARG A 288 -24.12 1.63 16.27
N GLU A 289 -23.59 2.19 15.22
CA GLU A 289 -24.01 3.48 14.67
C GLU A 289 -25.27 3.37 13.78
N LYS A 290 -25.77 2.14 13.54
CA LYS A 290 -26.95 1.85 12.72
C LYS A 290 -26.82 2.37 11.28
N LEU A 291 -25.63 2.33 10.72
CA LEU A 291 -25.39 2.72 9.35
C LEU A 291 -25.96 1.67 8.39
N SER A 292 -26.41 2.11 7.23
CA SER A 292 -26.81 1.22 6.13
C SER A 292 -25.58 0.73 5.35
N SER A 293 -24.50 1.53 5.33
CA SER A 293 -23.23 1.20 4.68
C SER A 293 -22.08 1.95 5.34
N ILE A 294 -20.90 1.33 5.38
CA ILE A 294 -19.64 1.98 5.80
C ILE A 294 -19.32 3.20 4.92
N THR A 295 -19.84 3.24 3.71
CA THR A 295 -19.63 4.36 2.77
C THR A 295 -20.21 5.68 3.26
N GLU A 296 -21.16 5.65 4.19
CA GLU A 296 -21.75 6.88 4.77
C GLU A 296 -20.75 7.75 5.53
N ILE A 297 -19.67 7.15 6.02
CA ILE A 297 -18.64 7.88 6.78
C ILE A 297 -17.44 8.30 5.92
N ILE A 298 -17.35 7.84 4.67
CA ILE A 298 -16.21 8.18 3.80
C ILE A 298 -16.24 9.68 3.50
N GLY A 299 -15.14 10.38 3.93
CA GLY A 299 -15.00 11.81 3.72
C GLY A 299 -16.03 12.68 4.48
N CYS A 300 -16.60 12.20 5.58
CA CYS A 300 -17.60 12.93 6.34
C CYS A 300 -17.02 14.11 7.17
N VAL A 301 -15.71 14.16 7.40
CA VAL A 301 -15.06 15.28 8.09
C VAL A 301 -14.92 16.47 7.12
N LYS A 302 -15.39 17.64 7.57
CA LYS A 302 -15.38 18.89 6.79
C LYS A 302 -14.36 19.86 7.34
#